data_8794aa80f59f1731f238cc375b04e574
#
_entry.id   8794aa80f59f1731f238cc375b04e574
#
_cell.length_a   1.000
_cell.length_b   1.000
_cell.length_c   1.000
_cell.angle_alpha   90.00
_cell.angle_beta   90.00
_cell.angle_gamma   90.00
#
_symmetry.space_group_name_H-M   'P 1'
#
loop_
_entity.id
_entity.type
_entity.pdbx_description
1 polymer ?
#
loop_
_entity_poly.entity_id
_entity_poly.type
_entity_poly.pdbx_seq_one_letter_code
_entity_poly.pdbx_strand_id
1 'polypeptide(L)'
;MSLDADAVVYRRRLKRALAWWRAGAILLGAALIVVVISRATDLPGLPYIARLDVSGIITEDPDRDRLLDDLTGDGKVRAVIVAIDSPGGTVVGGEQLFRRLRAVAAKKPVVAVMGTLATSAGYMTALGADHLVAHEGTITGSIGVILQATDVTGLLAKLGISTEAIKSAPLKAVPNPFEPLTPEAREATRAVVLDLYDMFVTMVAERRALPRDEALRLADGRVFTGRQALKAKLVDALGGEEAARAWLKDKRGIDLSLPVRDVAPERDLSLWSAARSLAAGKTVLSERLTLDGVISLWHPDAR
;
A
#
# COMPACT_ATOMS: atom_id res chain seq x y z
N MET A 1 51.01 -1.99 59.88
CA MET A 1 50.77 -0.81 59.04
C MET A 1 50.26 -1.08 57.67
N SER A 2 49.59 -2.18 57.41
CA SER A 2 49.03 -2.50 56.05
C SER A 2 47.51 -2.34 55.90
N LEU A 3 46.76 -2.28 56.98
CA LEU A 3 45.28 -2.22 56.97
C LEU A 3 44.72 -0.86 56.52
N ASP A 4 45.47 0.23 56.67
CA ASP A 4 45.00 1.59 56.25
C ASP A 4 45.10 1.82 54.74
N ALA A 5 46.10 1.23 54.07
CA ALA A 5 46.29 1.35 52.62
C ALA A 5 45.17 0.64 51.85
N ASP A 6 44.79 -0.57 52.28
CA ASP A 6 43.74 -1.37 51.68
C ASP A 6 42.36 -0.71 51.86
N ALA A 7 42.12 -0.10 53.03
CA ALA A 7 40.88 0.66 53.25
C ALA A 7 40.76 1.90 52.35
N VAL A 8 41.84 2.59 52.03
CA VAL A 8 41.86 3.73 51.13
C VAL A 8 41.62 3.29 49.68
N VAL A 9 42.24 2.18 49.24
CA VAL A 9 42.04 1.62 47.92
C VAL A 9 40.59 1.13 47.72
N TYR A 10 40.06 0.45 48.76
CA TYR A 10 38.65 -0.02 48.73
C TYR A 10 37.65 1.14 48.65
N ARG A 11 37.83 2.20 49.43
CA ARG A 11 37.02 3.42 49.38
C ARG A 11 37.10 4.11 48.01
N ARG A 12 38.27 4.14 47.37
CA ARG A 12 38.41 4.68 45.99
C ARG A 12 37.68 3.82 44.93
N ARG A 13 37.73 2.50 45.03
CA ARG A 13 36.99 1.59 44.16
C ARG A 13 35.48 1.77 44.36
N LEU A 14 35.01 1.86 45.59
CA LEU A 14 33.59 2.08 45.88
C LEU A 14 33.10 3.42 45.34
N LYS A 15 33.85 4.50 45.52
CA LYS A 15 33.51 5.82 44.97
C LYS A 15 33.47 5.83 43.44
N ARG A 16 34.41 5.13 42.77
CA ARG A 16 34.39 4.97 41.30
C ARG A 16 33.19 4.13 40.83
N ALA A 17 32.89 3.04 41.48
CA ALA A 17 31.71 2.21 41.17
C ALA A 17 30.42 3.03 41.36
N LEU A 18 30.31 3.79 42.45
CA LEU A 18 29.16 4.66 42.71
C LEU A 18 29.03 5.79 41.68
N ALA A 19 30.13 6.35 41.19
CA ALA A 19 30.14 7.35 40.14
C ALA A 19 29.66 6.76 38.81
N TRP A 20 30.10 5.56 38.44
CA TRP A 20 29.65 4.87 37.26
C TRP A 20 28.15 4.48 37.33
N TRP A 21 27.67 4.02 38.48
CA TRP A 21 26.25 3.74 38.70
C TRP A 21 25.38 5.01 38.60
N ARG A 22 25.85 6.15 39.14
CA ARG A 22 25.17 7.44 39.00
C ARG A 22 25.16 7.92 37.56
N ALA A 23 26.26 7.82 36.84
CA ALA A 23 26.33 8.18 35.43
C ALA A 23 25.37 7.28 34.59
N GLY A 24 25.36 5.97 34.84
CA GLY A 24 24.45 5.05 34.21
C GLY A 24 22.98 5.35 34.47
N ALA A 25 22.63 5.67 35.74
CA ALA A 25 21.27 6.04 36.12
C ALA A 25 20.82 7.37 35.47
N ILE A 26 21.71 8.35 35.36
CA ILE A 26 21.42 9.63 34.68
C ILE A 26 21.23 9.40 33.18
N LEU A 27 22.06 8.60 32.53
CA LEU A 27 21.92 8.27 31.11
C LEU A 27 20.63 7.51 30.85
N LEU A 28 20.27 6.55 31.70
CA LEU A 28 19.02 5.81 31.61
C LEU A 28 17.80 6.72 31.79
N GLY A 29 17.87 7.65 32.77
CA GLY A 29 16.85 8.66 32.99
C GLY A 29 16.70 9.61 31.81
N ALA A 30 17.80 10.07 31.23
CA ALA A 30 17.79 10.90 30.02
C ALA A 30 17.22 10.16 28.82
N ALA A 31 17.60 8.90 28.60
CA ALA A 31 17.05 8.06 27.56
C ALA A 31 15.53 7.82 27.73
N LEU A 32 15.10 7.58 28.97
CA LEU A 32 13.68 7.44 29.32
C LEU A 32 12.90 8.74 29.04
N ILE A 33 13.47 9.88 29.40
CA ILE A 33 12.88 11.20 29.12
C ILE A 33 12.79 11.44 27.63
N VAL A 34 13.81 11.10 26.84
CA VAL A 34 13.78 11.19 25.37
C VAL A 34 12.70 10.28 24.78
N VAL A 35 12.57 9.05 25.28
CA VAL A 35 11.51 8.12 24.85
C VAL A 35 10.12 8.63 25.25
N VAL A 36 9.98 9.19 26.45
CA VAL A 36 8.70 9.78 26.91
C VAL A 36 8.37 11.04 26.11
N ILE A 37 9.33 11.90 25.83
CA ILE A 37 9.12 13.09 25.00
C ILE A 37 8.82 12.68 23.55
N SER A 38 9.51 11.71 22.96
CA SER A 38 9.22 11.23 21.61
C SER A 38 7.84 10.58 21.48
N ARG A 39 7.35 9.94 22.54
CA ARG A 39 5.95 9.46 22.62
C ARG A 39 4.95 10.54 23.02
N ALA A 40 5.37 11.56 23.75
CA ALA A 40 4.53 12.68 24.17
C ALA A 40 4.37 13.76 23.10
N THR A 41 5.21 13.77 22.06
CA THR A 41 4.95 14.57 20.85
C THR A 41 3.75 14.06 20.07
N ASP A 42 3.30 12.82 20.33
CA ASP A 42 1.95 12.35 20.03
C ASP A 42 0.98 12.75 21.18
N LEU A 43 0.84 14.05 21.45
CA LEU A 43 -0.14 14.52 22.42
C LEU A 43 -1.53 14.00 22.06
N PRO A 44 -2.11 13.09 22.87
CA PRO A 44 -3.45 12.58 22.62
C PRO A 44 -4.43 13.74 22.72
N GLY A 45 -5.02 14.13 21.59
CA GLY A 45 -6.07 15.12 21.60
C GLY A 45 -6.01 16.24 20.56
N LEU A 46 -4.86 16.54 19.96
CA LEU A 46 -4.77 17.61 18.96
C LEU A 46 -5.22 17.15 17.57
N PRO A 47 -5.93 18.02 16.82
CA PRO A 47 -6.28 17.75 15.43
C PRO A 47 -5.03 17.53 14.56
N TYR A 48 -5.12 16.66 13.55
CA TYR A 48 -4.01 16.34 12.68
C TYR A 48 -4.49 15.93 11.28
N ILE A 49 -3.57 15.89 10.32
CA ILE A 49 -3.75 15.31 8.99
C ILE A 49 -3.14 13.91 9.05
N ALA A 50 -3.94 12.88 8.77
CA ALA A 50 -3.43 11.52 8.69
C ALA A 50 -2.73 11.29 7.34
N ARG A 51 -1.54 10.65 7.34
CA ARG A 51 -0.86 10.20 6.13
C ARG A 51 -0.82 8.68 6.13
N LEU A 52 -1.54 8.10 5.15
CA LEU A 52 -1.54 6.66 4.88
C LEU A 52 -0.57 6.35 3.75
N ASP A 53 0.40 5.48 3.98
CA ASP A 53 1.30 4.96 2.95
C ASP A 53 0.68 3.72 2.28
N VAL A 54 0.66 3.73 0.94
CA VAL A 54 0.21 2.61 0.10
C VAL A 54 1.34 2.27 -0.86
N SER A 55 2.24 1.40 -0.43
CA SER A 55 3.43 1.02 -1.17
C SER A 55 3.45 -0.47 -1.54
N GLY A 56 4.18 -0.80 -2.60
CA GLY A 56 4.32 -2.18 -3.08
C GLY A 56 3.04 -2.73 -3.73
N ILE A 57 2.87 -4.05 -3.71
CA ILE A 57 1.73 -4.74 -4.34
C ILE A 57 0.48 -4.56 -3.48
N ILE A 58 -0.61 -4.05 -4.09
CA ILE A 58 -1.89 -3.83 -3.44
C ILE A 58 -2.69 -5.13 -3.46
N THR A 59 -2.98 -5.66 -2.27
CA THR A 59 -3.87 -6.79 -2.03
C THR A 59 -4.92 -6.39 -1.00
N GLU A 60 -5.89 -7.26 -0.75
CA GLU A 60 -6.81 -7.10 0.38
C GLU A 60 -6.02 -7.06 1.69
N ASP A 61 -6.37 -6.12 2.55
CA ASP A 61 -5.74 -5.92 3.85
C ASP A 61 -6.81 -5.49 4.88
N PRO A 62 -7.36 -6.43 5.64
CA PRO A 62 -8.40 -6.14 6.63
C PRO A 62 -7.94 -5.20 7.74
N ASP A 63 -6.64 -5.15 8.04
CA ASP A 63 -6.10 -4.24 9.06
C ASP A 63 -6.07 -2.81 8.54
N ARG A 64 -5.70 -2.62 7.27
CA ARG A 64 -5.79 -1.33 6.59
C ARG A 64 -7.23 -0.86 6.46
N ASP A 65 -8.17 -1.75 6.20
CA ASP A 65 -9.58 -1.40 6.11
C ASP A 65 -10.12 -0.91 7.45
N ARG A 66 -9.79 -1.59 8.55
CA ARG A 66 -10.13 -1.16 9.92
C ARG A 66 -9.54 0.21 10.23
N LEU A 67 -8.27 0.43 9.90
CA LEU A 67 -7.64 1.74 10.07
C LEU A 67 -8.42 2.84 9.35
N LEU A 68 -8.85 2.63 8.09
CA LEU A 68 -9.63 3.60 7.34
C LEU A 68 -11.01 3.85 7.94
N ASP A 69 -11.64 2.83 8.51
CA ASP A 69 -12.90 2.98 9.25
C ASP A 69 -12.68 3.82 10.53
N ASP A 70 -11.60 3.57 11.28
CA ASP A 70 -11.22 4.33 12.47
C ASP A 70 -10.92 5.79 12.14
N LEU A 71 -10.11 6.05 11.09
CA LEU A 71 -9.85 7.41 10.61
C LEU A 71 -11.13 8.14 10.21
N THR A 72 -12.10 7.42 9.68
CA THR A 72 -13.41 7.98 9.31
C THR A 72 -14.21 8.44 10.53
N GLY A 73 -14.10 7.73 11.65
CA GLY A 73 -14.78 8.02 12.93
C GLY A 73 -14.05 9.02 13.83
N ASP A 74 -12.72 9.12 13.72
CA ASP A 74 -11.92 9.95 14.62
C ASP A 74 -12.09 11.47 14.33
N GLY A 75 -12.75 12.20 15.23
CA GLY A 75 -12.96 13.65 15.11
C GLY A 75 -11.69 14.50 15.09
N LYS A 76 -10.53 13.94 15.45
CA LYS A 76 -9.23 14.63 15.44
C LYS A 76 -8.59 14.60 14.05
N VAL A 77 -8.90 13.62 13.22
CA VAL A 77 -8.45 13.56 11.83
C VAL A 77 -9.22 14.58 11.02
N ARG A 78 -8.53 15.60 10.52
CA ARG A 78 -9.13 16.71 9.74
C ARG A 78 -9.09 16.47 8.24
N ALA A 79 -8.12 15.69 7.77
CA ALA A 79 -7.95 15.29 6.38
C ALA A 79 -7.10 14.03 6.29
N VAL A 80 -7.12 13.36 5.16
CA VAL A 80 -6.26 12.20 4.88
C VAL A 80 -5.44 12.46 3.63
N ILE A 81 -4.13 12.28 3.72
CA ILE A 81 -3.21 12.21 2.58
C ILE A 81 -2.90 10.75 2.35
N VAL A 82 -3.10 10.26 1.13
CA VAL A 82 -2.75 8.90 0.72
C VAL A 82 -1.50 8.99 -0.15
N ALA A 83 -0.35 8.60 0.40
CA ALA A 83 0.90 8.53 -0.34
C ALA A 83 0.96 7.18 -1.07
N ILE A 84 1.03 7.20 -2.40
CA ILE A 84 0.96 5.99 -3.23
C ILE A 84 2.28 5.80 -3.98
N ASP A 85 2.92 4.66 -3.76
CA ASP A 85 4.09 4.20 -4.54
C ASP A 85 3.96 2.71 -4.86
N SER A 86 3.15 2.39 -5.87
CA SER A 86 2.69 1.04 -6.16
C SER A 86 2.62 0.74 -7.65
N PRO A 87 3.11 -0.43 -8.10
CA PRO A 87 2.93 -0.92 -9.47
C PRO A 87 1.50 -1.43 -9.74
N GLY A 88 0.65 -1.52 -8.72
CA GLY A 88 -0.67 -2.13 -8.77
C GLY A 88 -0.80 -3.35 -7.87
N GLY A 89 -1.69 -4.27 -8.22
CA GLY A 89 -1.97 -5.45 -7.42
C GLY A 89 -3.18 -6.25 -7.90
N THR A 90 -3.89 -6.90 -6.97
CA THR A 90 -5.14 -7.58 -7.29
C THR A 90 -6.25 -6.57 -7.62
N VAL A 91 -7.15 -6.95 -8.52
CA VAL A 91 -8.29 -6.09 -8.87
C VAL A 91 -9.14 -5.81 -7.63
N VAL A 92 -9.42 -6.84 -6.82
CA VAL A 92 -10.21 -6.71 -5.58
C VAL A 92 -9.51 -5.82 -4.56
N GLY A 93 -8.17 -5.96 -4.38
CA GLY A 93 -7.42 -5.10 -3.46
C GLY A 93 -7.49 -3.62 -3.85
N GLY A 94 -7.37 -3.31 -5.15
CA GLY A 94 -7.54 -1.95 -5.67
C GLY A 94 -8.96 -1.42 -5.51
N GLU A 95 -9.97 -2.21 -5.87
CA GLU A 95 -11.38 -1.86 -5.74
C GLU A 95 -11.78 -1.60 -4.28
N GLN A 96 -11.38 -2.50 -3.38
CA GLN A 96 -11.70 -2.38 -1.95
C GLN A 96 -11.09 -1.11 -1.37
N LEU A 97 -9.82 -0.85 -1.66
CA LEU A 97 -9.15 0.36 -1.18
C LEU A 97 -9.77 1.63 -1.77
N PHE A 98 -10.12 1.64 -3.06
CA PHE A 98 -10.89 2.70 -3.68
C PHE A 98 -12.20 2.97 -2.91
N ARG A 99 -13.00 1.93 -2.65
CA ARG A 99 -14.29 2.04 -1.94
C ARG A 99 -14.11 2.58 -0.53
N ARG A 100 -13.10 2.10 0.21
CA ARG A 100 -12.78 2.59 1.55
C ARG A 100 -12.37 4.06 1.56
N LEU A 101 -11.52 4.47 0.65
CA LEU A 101 -11.14 5.88 0.50
C LEU A 101 -12.34 6.76 0.11
N ARG A 102 -13.26 6.27 -0.72
CA ARG A 102 -14.51 7.00 -1.02
C ARG A 102 -15.39 7.17 0.22
N ALA A 103 -15.46 6.15 1.09
CA ALA A 103 -16.19 6.25 2.36
C ALA A 103 -15.58 7.30 3.31
N VAL A 104 -14.23 7.35 3.40
CA VAL A 104 -13.51 8.41 4.11
C VAL A 104 -13.81 9.77 3.48
N ALA A 105 -13.71 9.89 2.15
CA ALA A 105 -13.89 11.14 1.40
C ALA A 105 -15.31 11.72 1.52
N ALA A 106 -16.30 10.88 1.82
CA ALA A 106 -17.66 11.34 2.11
C ALA A 106 -17.76 12.15 3.42
N LYS A 107 -16.79 12.01 4.34
CA LYS A 107 -16.78 12.68 5.65
C LYS A 107 -15.61 13.63 5.86
N LYS A 108 -14.48 13.40 5.22
CA LYS A 108 -13.22 14.13 5.40
C LYS A 108 -12.51 14.29 4.06
N PRO A 109 -11.83 15.42 3.80
CA PRO A 109 -11.04 15.58 2.58
C PRO A 109 -9.96 14.51 2.45
N VAL A 110 -9.87 13.88 1.28
CA VAL A 110 -8.84 12.89 0.94
C VAL A 110 -8.06 13.38 -0.28
N VAL A 111 -6.74 13.43 -0.17
CA VAL A 111 -5.84 13.77 -1.29
C VAL A 111 -4.88 12.62 -1.53
N ALA A 112 -4.79 12.17 -2.78
CA ALA A 112 -3.77 11.21 -3.20
C ALA A 112 -2.52 11.95 -3.67
N VAL A 113 -1.36 11.53 -3.17
CA VAL A 113 -0.05 11.99 -3.63
C VAL A 113 0.68 10.79 -4.23
N MET A 114 0.91 10.84 -5.53
CA MET A 114 1.56 9.77 -6.28
C MET A 114 3.08 9.98 -6.25
N GLY A 115 3.82 8.98 -5.76
CA GLY A 115 5.27 8.94 -5.70
C GLY A 115 5.89 8.61 -7.05
N THR A 116 6.87 7.71 -7.05
CA THR A 116 7.52 7.25 -8.28
C THR A 116 6.55 6.51 -9.18
N LEU A 117 5.69 5.67 -8.59
CA LEU A 117 4.83 4.76 -9.30
C LEU A 117 3.42 4.74 -8.69
N ALA A 118 2.39 4.94 -9.50
CA ALA A 118 0.98 4.79 -9.11
C ALA A 118 0.19 4.26 -10.31
N THR A 119 0.42 3.00 -10.65
CA THR A 119 -0.15 2.38 -11.86
C THR A 119 -1.20 1.34 -11.50
N SER A 120 -2.12 1.10 -12.43
CA SER A 120 -3.08 -0.02 -12.36
C SER A 120 -3.92 0.04 -11.07
N ALA A 121 -3.89 -0.95 -10.18
CA ALA A 121 -4.58 -0.90 -8.89
C ALA A 121 -4.10 0.29 -8.01
N GLY A 122 -2.86 0.79 -8.20
CA GLY A 122 -2.38 2.02 -7.56
C GLY A 122 -3.11 3.26 -8.06
N TYR A 123 -3.37 3.35 -9.37
CA TYR A 123 -4.20 4.41 -9.94
C TYR A 123 -5.67 4.26 -9.54
N MET A 124 -6.18 3.01 -9.54
CA MET A 124 -7.53 2.72 -9.04
C MET A 124 -7.70 3.22 -7.59
N THR A 125 -6.72 2.97 -6.74
CA THR A 125 -6.67 3.49 -5.36
C THR A 125 -6.72 5.02 -5.34
N ALA A 126 -5.90 5.69 -6.15
CA ALA A 126 -5.85 7.13 -6.21
C ALA A 126 -7.20 7.76 -6.59
N LEU A 127 -7.97 7.13 -7.48
CA LEU A 127 -9.32 7.56 -7.85
C LEU A 127 -10.28 7.63 -6.64
N GLY A 128 -9.96 6.97 -5.53
CA GLY A 128 -10.69 7.06 -4.27
C GLY A 128 -10.60 8.43 -3.59
N ALA A 129 -9.56 9.21 -3.88
CA ALA A 129 -9.36 10.55 -3.32
C ALA A 129 -10.22 11.63 -3.99
N ASP A 130 -10.33 12.80 -3.35
CA ASP A 130 -11.01 13.97 -3.90
C ASP A 130 -10.12 14.78 -4.84
N HIS A 131 -8.80 14.67 -4.68
CA HIS A 131 -7.81 15.40 -5.46
C HIS A 131 -6.55 14.53 -5.64
N LEU A 132 -6.04 14.49 -6.86
CA LEU A 132 -4.92 13.65 -7.26
C LEU A 132 -3.73 14.53 -7.63
N VAL A 133 -2.63 14.35 -6.91
CA VAL A 133 -1.36 15.05 -7.14
C VAL A 133 -0.31 14.05 -7.58
N ALA A 134 0.46 14.38 -8.61
CA ALA A 134 1.55 13.54 -9.10
C ALA A 134 2.81 14.39 -9.32
N HIS A 135 3.99 13.84 -9.12
CA HIS A 135 5.21 14.51 -9.58
C HIS A 135 5.28 14.48 -11.11
N GLU A 136 6.04 15.39 -11.72
CA GLU A 136 6.18 15.44 -13.19
C GLU A 136 6.63 14.10 -13.78
N GLY A 137 7.55 13.43 -13.09
CA GLY A 137 8.13 12.14 -13.47
C GLY A 137 7.39 10.91 -12.95
N THR A 138 6.32 11.06 -12.15
CA THR A 138 5.50 9.93 -11.71
C THR A 138 5.05 9.08 -12.90
N ILE A 139 5.15 7.78 -12.79
CA ILE A 139 4.54 6.85 -13.76
C ILE A 139 3.18 6.42 -13.23
N THR A 140 2.13 6.67 -14.00
CA THR A 140 0.74 6.36 -13.63
C THR A 140 -0.07 5.81 -14.81
N GLY A 141 -1.37 5.63 -14.65
CA GLY A 141 -2.22 5.01 -15.67
C GLY A 141 -2.16 3.50 -15.63
N SER A 142 -1.76 2.84 -16.73
CA SER A 142 -1.87 1.38 -16.87
C SER A 142 -3.28 0.91 -16.51
N ILE A 143 -4.28 1.62 -17.08
CA ILE A 143 -5.69 1.32 -16.85
C ILE A 143 -6.02 0.09 -17.69
N GLY A 144 -6.12 -1.06 -17.00
CA GLY A 144 -6.31 -2.35 -17.64
C GLY A 144 -6.30 -3.49 -16.64
N VAL A 145 -6.70 -4.66 -17.09
CA VAL A 145 -6.72 -5.92 -16.33
C VAL A 145 -6.04 -6.99 -17.17
N ILE A 146 -5.18 -7.78 -16.56
CA ILE A 146 -4.49 -8.88 -17.21
C ILE A 146 -4.70 -10.17 -16.41
N LEU A 147 -4.93 -11.28 -17.11
CA LEU A 147 -4.79 -12.62 -16.59
C LEU A 147 -3.74 -13.33 -17.44
N GLN A 148 -2.61 -13.65 -16.83
CA GLN A 148 -1.49 -14.29 -17.51
C GLN A 148 -1.51 -15.79 -17.24
N ALA A 149 -1.52 -16.61 -18.29
CA ALA A 149 -1.41 -18.06 -18.20
C ALA A 149 -0.11 -18.52 -18.88
N THR A 150 0.60 -19.42 -18.23
CA THR A 150 1.80 -20.06 -18.77
C THR A 150 1.43 -21.47 -19.20
N ASP A 151 1.86 -21.91 -20.39
CA ASP A 151 1.70 -23.29 -20.88
C ASP A 151 3.06 -23.98 -20.87
N VAL A 152 3.20 -25.04 -20.09
CA VAL A 152 4.42 -25.86 -19.98
C VAL A 152 4.24 -27.25 -20.59
N THR A 153 3.13 -27.53 -21.27
CA THR A 153 2.79 -28.87 -21.81
C THR A 153 3.85 -29.39 -22.78
N GLY A 154 4.38 -28.52 -23.65
CA GLY A 154 5.44 -28.87 -24.57
C GLY A 154 6.77 -29.24 -23.91
N LEU A 155 7.08 -28.61 -22.75
CA LEU A 155 8.26 -28.96 -21.95
C LEU A 155 8.06 -30.33 -21.27
N LEU A 156 6.92 -30.55 -20.65
CA LEU A 156 6.59 -31.82 -19.98
C LEU A 156 6.62 -32.99 -20.95
N ALA A 157 6.07 -32.83 -22.16
CA ALA A 157 6.12 -33.85 -23.22
C ALA A 157 7.57 -34.23 -23.59
N LYS A 158 8.49 -33.25 -23.69
CA LYS A 158 9.91 -33.51 -23.96
C LYS A 158 10.61 -34.27 -22.82
N LEU A 159 10.12 -34.13 -21.59
CA LEU A 159 10.63 -34.85 -20.41
C LEU A 159 9.95 -36.21 -20.20
N GLY A 160 9.01 -36.61 -21.09
CA GLY A 160 8.26 -37.86 -20.96
C GLY A 160 7.23 -37.84 -19.82
N ILE A 161 6.83 -36.65 -19.36
CA ILE A 161 5.83 -36.47 -18.31
C ILE A 161 4.48 -36.20 -18.96
N SER A 162 3.47 -36.99 -18.60
CA SER A 162 2.07 -36.77 -18.97
C SER A 162 1.26 -36.31 -17.75
N THR A 163 0.37 -35.35 -17.97
CA THR A 163 -0.56 -34.87 -16.95
C THR A 163 -1.97 -35.18 -17.40
N GLU A 164 -2.81 -35.63 -16.47
CA GLU A 164 -4.23 -35.86 -16.71
C GLU A 164 -5.04 -35.19 -15.62
N ALA A 165 -6.05 -34.40 -16.00
CA ALA A 165 -6.97 -33.76 -15.07
C ALA A 165 -8.37 -34.33 -15.24
N ILE A 166 -8.90 -34.97 -14.18
CA ILE A 166 -10.29 -35.46 -14.12
C ILE A 166 -11.16 -34.30 -13.60
N LYS A 167 -12.00 -33.74 -14.45
CA LYS A 167 -12.77 -32.54 -14.15
C LYS A 167 -14.27 -32.83 -14.15
N SER A 168 -15.00 -32.11 -13.29
CA SER A 168 -16.47 -32.14 -13.27
C SER A 168 -17.09 -31.39 -14.45
N ALA A 169 -16.34 -30.47 -15.08
CA ALA A 169 -16.77 -29.71 -16.27
C ALA A 169 -15.54 -29.24 -17.06
N PRO A 170 -15.64 -29.04 -18.40
CA PRO A 170 -14.51 -28.69 -19.26
C PRO A 170 -13.76 -27.43 -18.84
N LEU A 171 -14.47 -26.40 -18.37
CA LEU A 171 -13.88 -25.11 -17.95
C LEU A 171 -13.40 -25.09 -16.51
N LYS A 172 -13.48 -26.22 -15.77
CA LYS A 172 -12.99 -26.24 -14.38
C LYS A 172 -11.47 -26.13 -14.35
N ALA A 173 -10.98 -25.18 -13.56
CA ALA A 173 -9.54 -24.91 -13.32
C ALA A 173 -8.75 -24.59 -14.60
N VAL A 174 -9.34 -23.84 -15.53
CA VAL A 174 -8.64 -23.27 -16.70
C VAL A 174 -8.71 -21.74 -16.63
N PRO A 175 -7.65 -21.06 -17.11
CA PRO A 175 -6.39 -21.59 -17.59
C PRO A 175 -5.52 -22.17 -16.48
N ASN A 176 -4.69 -23.18 -16.82
CA ASN A 176 -3.65 -23.72 -15.95
C ASN A 176 -2.41 -24.12 -16.77
N PRO A 177 -1.22 -24.27 -16.17
CA PRO A 177 0.01 -24.53 -16.93
C PRO A 177 0.12 -25.94 -17.54
N PHE A 178 -0.72 -26.87 -17.14
CA PHE A 178 -0.59 -28.29 -17.45
C PHE A 178 -1.54 -28.77 -18.57
N GLU A 179 -2.31 -27.85 -19.12
CA GLU A 179 -3.25 -28.12 -20.22
C GLU A 179 -3.16 -27.03 -21.29
N PRO A 180 -3.30 -27.36 -22.58
CA PRO A 180 -3.41 -26.34 -23.61
C PRO A 180 -4.66 -25.46 -23.40
N LEU A 181 -4.51 -24.15 -23.61
CA LEU A 181 -5.62 -23.22 -23.52
C LEU A 181 -6.55 -23.38 -24.77
N THR A 182 -7.70 -24.00 -24.55
CA THR A 182 -8.71 -24.18 -25.62
C THR A 182 -9.36 -22.84 -26.04
N PRO A 183 -9.93 -22.72 -27.23
CA PRO A 183 -10.67 -21.54 -27.66
C PRO A 183 -11.80 -21.14 -26.68
N GLU A 184 -12.57 -22.13 -26.18
CA GLU A 184 -13.64 -21.90 -25.20
C GLU A 184 -13.13 -21.38 -23.89
N ALA A 185 -12.05 -21.98 -23.35
CA ALA A 185 -11.42 -21.51 -22.12
C ALA A 185 -10.87 -20.09 -22.27
N ARG A 186 -10.27 -19.78 -23.43
CA ARG A 186 -9.79 -18.43 -23.75
C ARG A 186 -10.93 -17.42 -23.78
N GLU A 187 -12.06 -17.74 -24.41
CA GLU A 187 -13.19 -16.83 -24.49
C GLU A 187 -13.85 -16.61 -23.11
N ALA A 188 -14.03 -17.69 -22.34
CA ALA A 188 -14.55 -17.58 -20.97
C ALA A 188 -13.65 -16.70 -20.08
N THR A 189 -12.32 -16.90 -20.15
CA THR A 189 -11.34 -16.08 -19.41
C THR A 189 -11.35 -14.64 -19.88
N ARG A 190 -11.42 -14.41 -21.21
CA ARG A 190 -11.51 -13.07 -21.79
C ARG A 190 -12.74 -12.31 -21.32
N ALA A 191 -13.89 -12.99 -21.22
CA ALA A 191 -15.11 -12.37 -20.73
C ALA A 191 -14.95 -11.83 -19.31
N VAL A 192 -14.30 -12.58 -18.41
CA VAL A 192 -13.98 -12.11 -17.04
C VAL A 192 -13.03 -10.90 -17.06
N VAL A 193 -11.97 -10.96 -17.85
CA VAL A 193 -11.00 -9.85 -17.97
C VAL A 193 -11.70 -8.58 -18.48
N LEU A 194 -12.58 -8.71 -19.47
CA LEU A 194 -13.30 -7.57 -20.03
C LEU A 194 -14.34 -6.97 -19.07
N ASP A 195 -15.01 -7.78 -18.28
CA ASP A 195 -15.94 -7.32 -17.24
C ASP A 195 -15.22 -6.48 -16.16
N LEU A 196 -14.11 -7.01 -15.64
CA LEU A 196 -13.28 -6.29 -14.68
C LEU A 196 -12.63 -5.02 -15.25
N TYR A 197 -12.24 -5.08 -16.53
CA TYR A 197 -11.75 -3.92 -17.26
C TYR A 197 -12.83 -2.84 -17.38
N ASP A 198 -14.06 -3.22 -17.73
CA ASP A 198 -15.20 -2.31 -17.85
C ASP A 198 -15.50 -1.60 -16.54
N MET A 199 -15.44 -2.32 -15.43
CA MET A 199 -15.54 -1.75 -14.09
C MET A 199 -14.46 -0.67 -13.86
N PHE A 200 -13.20 -0.93 -14.19
CA PHE A 200 -12.12 0.03 -14.01
C PHE A 200 -12.29 1.27 -14.90
N VAL A 201 -12.64 1.09 -16.18
CA VAL A 201 -12.94 2.21 -17.09
C VAL A 201 -14.09 3.07 -16.56
N THR A 202 -15.12 2.45 -16.01
CA THR A 202 -16.26 3.16 -15.41
C THR A 202 -15.82 4.00 -14.22
N MET A 203 -14.99 3.46 -13.31
CA MET A 203 -14.40 4.22 -12.21
C MET A 203 -13.62 5.44 -12.71
N VAL A 204 -12.82 5.28 -13.76
CA VAL A 204 -12.05 6.39 -14.36
C VAL A 204 -12.99 7.44 -14.93
N ALA A 205 -13.96 7.05 -15.74
CA ALA A 205 -14.92 7.96 -16.36
C ALA A 205 -15.65 8.79 -15.31
N GLU A 206 -16.19 8.16 -14.28
CA GLU A 206 -16.92 8.81 -13.21
C GLU A 206 -16.02 9.74 -12.38
N ARG A 207 -14.87 9.23 -11.94
CA ARG A 207 -13.99 9.98 -11.02
C ARG A 207 -13.23 11.11 -11.69
N ARG A 208 -12.98 11.02 -12.99
CA ARG A 208 -12.32 12.07 -13.76
C ARG A 208 -13.28 12.94 -14.55
N ALA A 209 -14.59 12.70 -14.41
CA ALA A 209 -15.64 13.40 -15.16
C ALA A 209 -15.37 13.41 -16.69
N LEU A 210 -14.90 12.25 -17.20
CA LEU A 210 -14.61 12.05 -18.62
C LEU A 210 -15.78 11.36 -19.31
N PRO A 211 -16.10 11.71 -20.57
CA PRO A 211 -16.96 10.89 -21.39
C PRO A 211 -16.38 9.46 -21.48
N ARG A 212 -17.27 8.46 -21.51
CA ARG A 212 -16.84 7.05 -21.54
C ARG A 212 -15.88 6.76 -22.68
N ASP A 213 -16.13 7.29 -23.88
CA ASP A 213 -15.27 7.09 -25.05
C ASP A 213 -13.87 7.69 -24.85
N GLU A 214 -13.76 8.80 -24.11
CA GLU A 214 -12.48 9.38 -23.76
C GLU A 214 -11.76 8.52 -22.72
N ALA A 215 -12.46 8.06 -21.70
CA ALA A 215 -11.92 7.12 -20.73
C ALA A 215 -11.42 5.83 -21.40
N LEU A 216 -12.16 5.25 -22.33
CA LEU A 216 -11.75 4.08 -23.11
C LEU A 216 -10.48 4.32 -23.92
N ARG A 217 -10.32 5.51 -24.54
CA ARG A 217 -9.08 5.84 -25.27
C ARG A 217 -7.85 5.95 -24.38
N LEU A 218 -8.04 6.35 -23.12
CA LEU A 218 -6.98 6.44 -22.13
C LEU A 218 -6.70 5.11 -21.41
N ALA A 219 -7.62 4.18 -21.51
CA ALA A 219 -7.59 2.87 -20.84
C ALA A 219 -7.08 1.74 -21.74
N ASP A 220 -6.14 2.01 -22.64
CA ASP A 220 -5.54 1.00 -23.52
C ASP A 220 -4.37 0.24 -22.88
N GLY A 221 -4.18 0.41 -21.57
CA GLY A 221 -3.13 -0.24 -20.80
C GLY A 221 -1.80 0.53 -20.77
N ARG A 222 -1.67 1.64 -21.51
CA ARG A 222 -0.45 2.45 -21.50
C ARG A 222 -0.23 3.15 -20.17
N VAL A 223 1.04 3.47 -19.91
CA VAL A 223 1.43 4.34 -18.79
C VAL A 223 1.60 5.79 -19.26
N PHE A 224 1.49 6.71 -18.31
CA PHE A 224 1.65 8.14 -18.50
C PHE A 224 2.67 8.69 -17.51
N THR A 225 3.46 9.66 -17.91
CA THR A 225 4.16 10.52 -16.94
C THR A 225 3.14 11.42 -16.24
N GLY A 226 3.49 11.96 -15.07
CA GLY A 226 2.61 12.91 -14.37
C GLY A 226 2.21 14.09 -15.25
N ARG A 227 3.14 14.65 -16.07
CA ARG A 227 2.84 15.70 -17.04
C ARG A 227 1.83 15.27 -18.10
N GLN A 228 1.94 14.04 -18.60
CA GLN A 228 0.98 13.49 -19.56
C GLN A 228 -0.38 13.22 -18.90
N ALA A 229 -0.36 12.69 -17.68
CA ALA A 229 -1.56 12.43 -16.90
C ALA A 229 -2.34 13.72 -16.59
N LEU A 230 -1.65 14.82 -16.27
CA LEU A 230 -2.28 16.12 -16.10
C LEU A 230 -2.97 16.60 -17.39
N LYS A 231 -2.28 16.52 -18.53
CA LYS A 231 -2.86 16.89 -19.83
C LYS A 231 -4.06 16.02 -20.20
N ALA A 232 -4.01 14.73 -19.84
CA ALA A 232 -5.09 13.77 -20.05
C ALA A 232 -6.18 13.84 -18.97
N LYS A 233 -6.10 14.78 -18.03
CA LYS A 233 -7.03 14.93 -16.89
C LYS A 233 -7.10 13.69 -15.97
N LEU A 234 -6.10 12.83 -16.03
CA LEU A 234 -5.99 11.67 -15.13
C LEU A 234 -5.53 12.05 -13.73
N VAL A 235 -4.87 13.21 -13.56
CA VAL A 235 -4.54 13.83 -12.28
C VAL A 235 -4.94 15.29 -12.28
N ASP A 236 -4.99 15.93 -11.11
CA ASP A 236 -5.50 17.29 -10.95
C ASP A 236 -4.38 18.33 -10.85
N ALA A 237 -3.21 17.95 -10.32
CA ALA A 237 -2.09 18.86 -10.13
C ALA A 237 -0.75 18.13 -10.21
N LEU A 238 0.31 18.90 -10.51
CA LEU A 238 1.70 18.46 -10.38
C LEU A 238 2.28 18.94 -9.06
N GLY A 239 3.10 18.09 -8.42
CA GLY A 239 3.78 18.39 -7.17
C GLY A 239 3.85 17.17 -6.25
N GLY A 240 4.11 17.44 -4.99
CA GLY A 240 4.17 16.44 -3.91
C GLY A 240 3.19 16.77 -2.78
N GLU A 241 3.56 16.39 -1.55
CA GLU A 241 2.75 16.63 -0.36
C GLU A 241 2.46 18.12 -0.12
N GLU A 242 3.38 19.01 -0.47
CA GLU A 242 3.14 20.46 -0.35
C GLU A 242 1.97 20.93 -1.21
N ALA A 243 1.86 20.43 -2.45
CA ALA A 243 0.74 20.74 -3.33
C ALA A 243 -0.59 20.17 -2.77
N ALA A 244 -0.55 18.96 -2.20
CA ALA A 244 -1.69 18.36 -1.53
C ALA A 244 -2.15 19.22 -0.32
N ARG A 245 -1.22 19.65 0.52
CA ARG A 245 -1.51 20.52 1.66
C ARG A 245 -2.04 21.88 1.24
N ALA A 246 -1.48 22.48 0.17
CA ALA A 246 -2.00 23.73 -0.38
C ALA A 246 -3.46 23.58 -0.83
N TRP A 247 -3.79 22.50 -1.56
CA TRP A 247 -5.17 22.22 -1.95
C TRP A 247 -6.09 22.03 -0.73
N LEU A 248 -5.65 21.30 0.31
CA LEU A 248 -6.42 21.10 1.54
C LEU A 248 -6.73 22.43 2.21
N LYS A 249 -5.77 23.37 2.25
CA LYS A 249 -6.00 24.72 2.77
C LYS A 249 -6.98 25.51 1.90
N ASP A 250 -6.69 25.62 0.60
CA ASP A 250 -7.39 26.55 -0.28
C ASP A 250 -8.80 26.09 -0.63
N LYS A 251 -9.03 24.77 -0.73
CA LYS A 251 -10.32 24.20 -1.13
C LYS A 251 -11.12 23.62 0.02
N ARG A 252 -10.50 23.30 1.14
CA ARG A 252 -11.14 22.63 2.28
C ARG A 252 -10.99 23.39 3.60
N GLY A 253 -10.22 24.48 3.64
CA GLY A 253 -10.02 25.29 4.84
C GLY A 253 -9.23 24.58 5.94
N ILE A 254 -8.42 23.58 5.59
CA ILE A 254 -7.57 22.84 6.54
C ILE A 254 -6.35 23.69 6.88
N ASP A 255 -6.11 23.92 8.16
CA ASP A 255 -4.98 24.71 8.63
C ASP A 255 -3.65 23.97 8.35
N LEU A 256 -2.70 24.65 7.69
CA LEU A 256 -1.36 24.12 7.42
C LEU A 256 -0.50 23.95 8.69
N SER A 257 -0.87 24.56 9.81
CA SER A 257 -0.19 24.38 11.10
C SER A 257 -0.47 23.00 11.71
N LEU A 258 -1.48 22.29 11.23
CA LEU A 258 -1.79 20.94 11.69
C LEU A 258 -0.64 19.99 11.36
N PRO A 259 -0.19 19.19 12.33
CA PRO A 259 0.84 18.18 12.07
C PRO A 259 0.31 17.11 11.12
N VAL A 260 1.16 16.65 10.23
CA VAL A 260 0.93 15.41 9.46
C VAL A 260 1.46 14.25 10.29
N ARG A 261 0.63 13.23 10.51
CA ARG A 261 0.99 12.03 11.25
C ARG A 261 0.87 10.81 10.36
N ASP A 262 1.93 10.02 10.31
CA ASP A 262 1.89 8.73 9.65
C ASP A 262 0.97 7.79 10.42
N VAL A 263 0.06 7.16 9.70
CA VAL A 263 -0.84 6.15 10.23
C VAL A 263 -0.58 4.84 9.50
N ALA A 264 -0.48 3.77 10.27
CA ALA A 264 -0.25 2.44 9.73
C ALA A 264 -1.22 1.46 10.40
N PRO A 265 -1.62 0.39 9.69
CA PRO A 265 -2.40 -0.68 10.29
C PRO A 265 -1.67 -1.25 11.52
N GLU A 266 -2.40 -1.49 12.59
CA GLU A 266 -1.89 -2.21 13.75
C GLU A 266 -1.58 -3.65 13.35
N ARG A 267 -0.33 -3.93 13.02
CA ARG A 267 0.12 -5.30 12.81
C ARG A 267 0.42 -5.92 14.18
N ASP A 268 -0.25 -7.03 14.47
CA ASP A 268 0.09 -7.83 15.66
C ASP A 268 1.51 -8.39 15.50
N LEU A 269 2.51 -7.61 15.94
CA LEU A 269 3.92 -7.98 15.98
C LEU A 269 4.25 -8.84 17.21
N SER A 270 3.25 -9.46 17.85
CA SER A 270 3.50 -10.36 18.98
C SER A 270 4.41 -11.52 18.53
N LEU A 271 5.30 -11.95 19.42
CA LEU A 271 6.13 -13.15 19.20
C LEU A 271 5.26 -14.38 18.91
N TRP A 272 3.99 -14.37 19.36
CA TRP A 272 3.02 -15.41 19.09
C TRP A 272 2.46 -15.36 17.65
N SER A 273 2.30 -14.20 17.04
CA SER A 273 1.90 -14.11 15.63
C SER A 273 3.04 -14.58 14.71
N ALA A 274 4.28 -14.20 15.03
CA ALA A 274 5.48 -14.68 14.33
C ALA A 274 5.67 -16.20 14.49
N ALA A 275 5.49 -16.74 15.70
CA ALA A 275 5.57 -18.18 15.96
C ALA A 275 4.44 -18.95 15.26
N ARG A 276 3.26 -18.39 15.18
CA ARG A 276 2.09 -18.98 14.50
C ARG A 276 2.29 -19.02 12.98
N SER A 277 2.86 -17.97 12.38
CA SER A 277 3.19 -17.93 10.94
C SER A 277 4.31 -18.93 10.59
N LEU A 278 5.31 -19.08 11.45
CA LEU A 278 6.36 -20.10 11.30
C LEU A 278 5.82 -21.53 11.48
N ALA A 279 4.96 -21.76 12.47
CA ALA A 279 4.36 -23.07 12.74
C ALA A 279 3.33 -23.48 11.65
N ALA A 280 2.70 -22.52 11.00
CA ALA A 280 1.76 -22.77 9.89
C ALA A 280 2.47 -22.99 8.54
N GLY A 281 3.82 -22.97 8.49
CA GLY A 281 4.58 -23.08 7.24
C GLY A 281 4.33 -21.91 6.26
N LYS A 282 3.64 -20.88 6.73
CA LYS A 282 3.34 -19.67 5.95
C LYS A 282 4.56 -18.76 5.97
N THR A 283 5.47 -18.98 5.03
CA THR A 283 6.49 -17.97 4.78
C THR A 283 5.80 -16.72 4.23
N VAL A 284 6.18 -15.54 4.73
CA VAL A 284 5.67 -14.23 4.29
C VAL A 284 5.75 -14.05 2.76
N LEU A 285 6.56 -14.88 2.10
CA LEU A 285 6.72 -14.97 0.65
C LEU A 285 5.61 -15.78 -0.05
N SER A 286 5.00 -16.80 0.59
CA SER A 286 4.09 -17.71 -0.13
C SER A 286 2.67 -17.16 -0.31
N GLU A 287 2.14 -16.41 0.66
CA GLU A 287 0.80 -15.80 0.53
C GLU A 287 0.77 -14.56 -0.36
N ARG A 288 1.91 -13.85 -0.49
CA ARG A 288 2.00 -12.65 -1.33
C ARG A 288 2.36 -12.92 -2.79
N LEU A 289 2.79 -14.14 -3.13
CA LEU A 289 3.18 -14.53 -4.48
C LEU A 289 2.11 -15.34 -5.22
N THR A 290 1.11 -15.88 -4.55
CA THR A 290 -0.07 -16.46 -5.16
C THR A 290 -1.11 -15.36 -5.36
N LEU A 291 -0.87 -14.51 -6.36
CA LEU A 291 -1.92 -13.65 -6.90
C LEU A 291 -2.94 -14.58 -7.54
N ASP A 292 -4.23 -14.44 -7.22
CA ASP A 292 -5.35 -15.28 -7.69
C ASP A 292 -5.58 -15.23 -9.21
N GLY A 293 -4.52 -15.04 -9.98
CA GLY A 293 -4.51 -15.09 -11.43
C GLY A 293 -5.03 -13.81 -12.12
N VAL A 294 -5.88 -13.01 -11.47
CA VAL A 294 -6.41 -11.76 -12.06
C VAL A 294 -5.74 -10.58 -11.38
N ILE A 295 -4.85 -9.91 -12.09
CA ILE A 295 -4.06 -8.81 -11.56
C ILE A 295 -4.21 -7.55 -12.40
N SER A 296 -4.08 -6.42 -11.73
CA SER A 296 -3.90 -5.10 -12.34
C SER A 296 -2.54 -4.59 -11.87
N LEU A 297 -1.49 -4.91 -12.64
CA LEU A 297 -0.10 -4.66 -12.30
C LEU A 297 0.65 -4.11 -13.51
N TRP A 298 1.53 -3.16 -13.28
CA TRP A 298 2.54 -2.74 -14.26
C TRP A 298 3.94 -3.09 -13.74
N HIS A 299 4.78 -3.68 -14.62
CA HIS A 299 6.17 -4.00 -14.29
C HIS A 299 7.08 -3.67 -15.47
N PRO A 300 8.19 -2.92 -15.26
CA PRO A 300 9.09 -2.53 -16.34
C PRO A 300 9.92 -3.68 -16.92
N ASP A 301 10.10 -4.78 -16.18
CA ASP A 301 10.96 -5.91 -16.55
C ASP A 301 10.20 -7.14 -17.10
N ALA A 302 8.92 -6.99 -17.44
CA ALA A 302 8.16 -8.05 -18.10
C ALA A 302 8.58 -8.16 -19.58
N ARG A 303 9.77 -8.75 -19.83
CA ARG A 303 10.25 -9.18 -21.14
C ARG A 303 10.33 -10.70 -21.21
#